data_117000ab01019fe603862dc60a4f70cc
#
_entry.id   117000ab01019fe603862dc60a4f70cc
#
_cell.length_a   1.000
_cell.length_b   1.000
_cell.length_c   1.000
_cell.angle_alpha   90.00
_cell.angle_beta   90.00
_cell.angle_gamma   90.00
#
_symmetry.space_group_name_H-M   'P 1'
#
loop_
_entity.id
_entity.type
_entity.pdbx_description
1 polymer ?
#
loop_
_entity_poly.entity_id
_entity_poly.type
_entity_poly.pdbx_seq_one_letter_code
_entity_poly.pdbx_strand_id
1 'polypeptide(L)'
;LEPEAVHLANLRLREAAIGHTAADAANRMVATLDELDPARRAQLNPVFAVALELLGAEPTAQVLVAGVPNLAGHSFTTGLRPLLEALEEQVVLLRLLDEAASDDVTVRIGAENTAEGFKSTSLVATGYSVGSERAASLGVVGPTRMDYPSTIASVRAVARYVSRILTEG
;
A
#
# COMPACT_ATOMS: atom_id res chain seq x y z
N LEU A 1 3.17 34.13 -9.90
CA LEU A 1 4.16 33.46 -10.77
C LEU A 1 3.92 33.90 -12.20
N GLU A 2 4.97 34.27 -12.91
CA GLU A 2 4.92 34.53 -14.34
C GLU A 2 4.51 33.26 -15.10
N PRO A 3 3.77 33.36 -16.24
CA PRO A 3 3.32 32.20 -16.99
C PRO A 3 4.44 31.22 -17.38
N GLU A 4 5.62 31.73 -17.69
CA GLU A 4 6.82 30.92 -18.01
C GLU A 4 7.32 30.15 -16.80
N ALA A 5 7.29 30.74 -15.60
CA ALA A 5 7.68 30.04 -14.37
C ALA A 5 6.70 28.93 -14.02
N VAL A 6 5.40 29.13 -14.25
CA VAL A 6 4.37 28.10 -14.07
C VAL A 6 4.57 26.92 -15.02
N HIS A 7 4.87 27.23 -16.29
CA HIS A 7 5.14 26.20 -17.30
C HIS A 7 6.38 25.39 -16.95
N LEU A 8 7.46 26.07 -16.56
CA LEU A 8 8.70 25.41 -16.13
C LEU A 8 8.49 24.54 -14.89
N ALA A 9 7.75 25.06 -13.87
CA ALA A 9 7.43 24.27 -12.68
C ALA A 9 6.67 23.00 -13.04
N ASN A 10 5.65 23.10 -13.89
CA ASN A 10 4.85 21.95 -14.31
C ASN A 10 5.71 20.91 -15.02
N LEU A 11 6.57 21.34 -15.95
CA LEU A 11 7.47 20.45 -16.67
C LEU A 11 8.39 19.68 -15.71
N ARG A 12 9.07 20.40 -14.81
CA ARG A 12 10.03 19.83 -13.86
C ARG A 12 9.37 18.93 -12.81
N LEU A 13 8.19 19.31 -12.32
CA LEU A 13 7.43 18.46 -11.39
C LEU A 13 6.98 17.15 -12.05
N ARG A 14 6.55 17.22 -13.32
CA ARG A 14 6.18 16.02 -14.06
C ARG A 14 7.36 15.09 -14.34
N GLU A 15 8.51 15.65 -14.74
CA GLU A 15 9.75 14.90 -14.95
C GLU A 15 10.22 14.20 -13.66
N ALA A 16 10.06 14.86 -12.50
CA ALA A 16 10.45 14.30 -11.22
C ALA A 16 9.47 13.25 -10.69
N ALA A 17 8.16 13.38 -10.98
CA ALA A 17 7.12 12.58 -10.35
C ALA A 17 6.65 11.39 -11.19
N ILE A 18 6.57 11.52 -12.52
CA ILE A 18 5.98 10.47 -13.38
C ILE A 18 6.88 9.23 -13.41
N GLY A 19 6.31 8.08 -13.03
CA GLY A 19 7.00 6.79 -13.04
C GLY A 19 7.97 6.58 -11.87
N HIS A 20 7.90 7.43 -10.84
CA HIS A 20 8.74 7.33 -9.64
C HIS A 20 7.91 7.20 -8.36
N THR A 21 8.50 6.61 -7.30
CA THR A 21 7.90 6.62 -5.97
C THR A 21 7.83 8.03 -5.41
N ALA A 22 6.98 8.24 -4.38
CA ALA A 22 6.91 9.53 -3.68
C ALA A 22 8.27 9.95 -3.11
N ALA A 23 9.04 8.99 -2.55
CA ALA A 23 10.38 9.25 -2.02
C ALA A 23 11.39 9.62 -3.11
N ASP A 24 11.40 8.90 -4.24
CA ASP A 24 12.28 9.20 -5.36
C ASP A 24 11.89 10.52 -6.04
N ALA A 25 10.59 10.78 -6.19
CA ALA A 25 10.08 12.04 -6.71
C ALA A 25 10.52 13.22 -5.83
N ALA A 26 10.43 13.09 -4.50
CA ALA A 26 10.89 14.11 -3.57
C ALA A 26 12.39 14.38 -3.71
N ASN A 27 13.22 13.33 -3.75
CA ASN A 27 14.67 13.46 -3.94
C ASN A 27 15.02 14.15 -5.29
N ARG A 28 14.33 13.78 -6.38
CA ARG A 28 14.50 14.39 -7.68
C ARG A 28 14.06 15.85 -7.71
N MET A 29 12.99 16.20 -7.01
CA MET A 29 12.53 17.59 -6.89
C MET A 29 13.58 18.47 -6.19
N VAL A 30 14.18 17.96 -5.10
CA VAL A 30 15.25 18.66 -4.40
C VAL A 30 16.48 18.84 -5.33
N ALA A 31 16.93 17.78 -6.00
CA ALA A 31 18.04 17.84 -6.95
C ALA A 31 17.77 18.85 -8.08
N THR A 32 16.55 18.88 -8.62
CA THR A 32 16.14 19.84 -9.66
C THR A 32 16.26 21.28 -9.18
N LEU A 33 15.87 21.57 -7.93
CA LEU A 33 16.02 22.91 -7.35
C LEU A 33 17.48 23.31 -7.19
N ASP A 34 18.36 22.36 -6.89
CA ASP A 34 19.79 22.61 -6.70
C ASP A 34 20.52 22.93 -8.03
N GLU A 35 20.02 22.43 -9.14
CA GLU A 35 20.55 22.70 -10.49
C GLU A 35 20.13 24.06 -11.07
N LEU A 36 19.10 24.72 -10.48
CA LEU A 36 18.61 25.99 -10.98
C LEU A 36 19.47 27.17 -10.51
N ASP A 37 19.55 28.20 -11.35
CA ASP A 37 20.11 29.49 -10.94
C ASP A 37 19.31 30.11 -9.80
N PRO A 38 19.92 30.99 -8.97
CA PRO A 38 19.27 31.53 -7.76
C PRO A 38 17.95 32.25 -8.03
N ALA A 39 17.80 32.92 -9.17
CA ALA A 39 16.58 33.67 -9.48
C ALA A 39 15.41 32.73 -9.79
N ARG A 40 15.65 31.70 -10.62
CA ARG A 40 14.65 30.67 -10.93
C ARG A 40 14.33 29.80 -9.73
N ARG A 41 15.33 29.45 -8.92
CA ARG A 41 15.12 28.74 -7.65
C ARG A 41 14.17 29.53 -6.74
N ALA A 42 14.39 30.82 -6.56
CA ALA A 42 13.52 31.66 -5.73
C ALA A 42 12.06 31.69 -6.23
N GLN A 43 11.84 31.69 -7.55
CA GLN A 43 10.52 31.64 -8.15
C GLN A 43 9.82 30.30 -8.01
N LEU A 44 10.55 29.18 -8.14
CA LEU A 44 9.97 27.83 -8.11
C LEU A 44 9.86 27.21 -6.70
N ASN A 45 10.67 27.71 -5.76
CA ASN A 45 10.73 27.18 -4.41
C ASN A 45 9.35 27.04 -3.71
N PRO A 46 8.43 28.03 -3.79
CA PRO A 46 7.11 27.89 -3.14
C PRO A 46 6.27 26.75 -3.74
N VAL A 47 6.37 26.52 -5.05
CA VAL A 47 5.61 25.46 -5.72
C VAL A 47 6.18 24.09 -5.37
N PHE A 48 7.50 23.97 -5.39
CA PHE A 48 8.18 22.73 -5.01
C PHE A 48 8.02 22.41 -3.52
N ALA A 49 8.00 23.43 -2.64
CA ALA A 49 7.73 23.24 -1.21
C ALA A 49 6.36 22.59 -0.96
N VAL A 50 5.31 23.09 -1.62
CA VAL A 50 3.96 22.49 -1.55
C VAL A 50 3.94 21.07 -2.12
N ALA A 51 4.62 20.85 -3.25
CA ALA A 51 4.71 19.51 -3.86
C ALA A 51 5.44 18.51 -2.94
N LEU A 52 6.54 18.93 -2.31
CA LEU A 52 7.29 18.12 -1.34
C LEU A 52 6.46 17.84 -0.08
N GLU A 53 5.70 18.81 0.41
CA GLU A 53 4.78 18.61 1.53
C GLU A 53 3.70 17.57 1.20
N LEU A 54 3.12 17.64 -0.01
CA LEU A 54 2.13 16.67 -0.49
C LEU A 54 2.72 15.26 -0.68
N LEU A 55 3.97 15.16 -1.13
CA LEU A 55 4.68 13.88 -1.28
C LEU A 55 5.14 13.33 0.08
N GLY A 56 5.49 14.20 1.02
CA GLY A 56 5.85 13.85 2.40
C GLY A 56 4.65 13.58 3.30
N ALA A 57 3.44 13.99 2.90
CA ALA A 57 2.22 13.48 3.48
C ALA A 57 2.18 11.98 3.18
N GLU A 58 2.50 11.16 4.17
CA GLU A 58 2.36 9.71 4.04
C GLU A 58 0.98 9.42 3.44
N PRO A 59 0.90 8.71 2.31
CA PRO A 59 -0.40 8.29 1.81
C PRO A 59 -1.03 7.54 2.97
N THR A 60 -2.17 8.04 3.47
CA THR A 60 -2.88 7.39 4.57
C THR A 60 -3.17 5.99 4.08
N ALA A 61 -2.37 5.03 4.53
CA ALA A 61 -2.47 3.66 4.07
C ALA A 61 -3.91 3.21 4.32
N GLN A 62 -4.63 2.92 3.26
CA GLN A 62 -6.05 2.62 3.31
C GLN A 62 -6.25 1.11 3.24
N VAL A 63 -6.93 0.56 4.23
CA VAL A 63 -7.31 -0.86 4.23
C VAL A 63 -8.75 -0.98 3.77
N LEU A 64 -8.97 -1.80 2.74
CA LEU A 64 -10.29 -2.19 2.28
C LEU A 64 -10.60 -3.60 2.79
N VAL A 65 -11.66 -3.74 3.58
CA VAL A 65 -12.12 -5.03 4.11
C VAL A 65 -13.43 -5.41 3.44
N ALA A 66 -13.53 -6.64 2.95
CA ALA A 66 -14.73 -7.17 2.35
C ALA A 66 -14.97 -8.62 2.82
N GLY A 67 -16.22 -9.10 2.71
CA GLY A 67 -16.56 -10.49 3.01
C GLY A 67 -16.74 -10.82 4.50
N VAL A 68 -16.78 -9.84 5.38
CA VAL A 68 -17.04 -10.04 6.83
C VAL A 68 -18.28 -10.93 7.12
N PRO A 69 -19.41 -10.79 6.39
CA PRO A 69 -20.55 -11.69 6.59
C PRO A 69 -20.24 -13.18 6.33
N ASN A 70 -19.27 -13.48 5.48
CA ASN A 70 -18.88 -14.86 5.19
C ASN A 70 -18.19 -15.54 6.39
N LEU A 71 -17.57 -14.77 7.27
CA LEU A 71 -16.96 -15.29 8.51
C LEU A 71 -18.01 -15.82 9.49
N ALA A 72 -19.19 -15.21 9.53
CA ALA A 72 -20.27 -15.62 10.42
C ALA A 72 -20.89 -16.98 10.08
N GLY A 73 -20.75 -17.44 8.83
CA GLY A 73 -21.24 -18.74 8.36
C GLY A 73 -20.30 -19.91 8.63
N HIS A 74 -19.08 -19.67 9.05
CA HIS A 74 -18.09 -20.70 9.36
C HIS A 74 -17.98 -20.91 10.88
N SER A 75 -17.56 -22.10 11.30
CA SER A 75 -17.51 -22.55 12.69
C SER A 75 -16.50 -21.78 13.57
N PHE A 76 -16.60 -20.45 13.61
CA PHE A 76 -15.92 -19.61 14.58
C PHE A 76 -16.69 -19.63 15.91
N THR A 77 -16.67 -20.77 16.59
CA THR A 77 -17.37 -20.91 17.88
C THR A 77 -16.71 -20.14 19.02
N THR A 78 -15.43 -19.81 18.86
CA THR A 78 -14.66 -19.04 19.85
C THR A 78 -13.65 -18.14 19.09
N GLY A 79 -13.85 -16.82 19.10
CA GLY A 79 -12.90 -15.89 18.50
C GLY A 79 -13.45 -14.97 17.42
N LEU A 80 -14.72 -15.10 17.03
CA LEU A 80 -15.31 -14.20 16.02
C LEU A 80 -15.33 -12.74 16.51
N ARG A 81 -15.70 -12.51 17.77
CA ARG A 81 -15.77 -11.15 18.31
C ARG A 81 -14.40 -10.44 18.36
N PRO A 82 -13.34 -11.04 18.94
CA PRO A 82 -12.00 -10.44 18.89
C PRO A 82 -11.49 -10.22 17.46
N LEU A 83 -11.84 -11.11 16.53
CA LEU A 83 -11.51 -10.95 15.12
C LEU A 83 -12.23 -9.73 14.51
N LEU A 84 -13.52 -9.57 14.76
CA LEU A 84 -14.28 -8.42 14.25
C LEU A 84 -13.75 -7.10 14.82
N GLU A 85 -13.47 -7.06 16.13
CA GLU A 85 -12.85 -5.90 16.77
C GLU A 85 -11.48 -5.58 16.13
N ALA A 86 -10.64 -6.59 15.89
CA ALA A 86 -9.35 -6.40 15.23
C ALA A 86 -9.46 -6.01 13.75
N LEU A 87 -10.52 -6.43 13.05
CA LEU A 87 -10.80 -6.01 11.66
C LEU A 87 -11.28 -4.54 11.56
N GLU A 88 -11.80 -3.98 12.65
CA GLU A 88 -12.16 -2.56 12.75
C GLU A 88 -10.92 -1.67 13.03
N GLU A 89 -9.85 -2.25 13.58
CA GLU A 89 -8.61 -1.55 13.88
C GLU A 89 -7.69 -1.48 12.64
N GLN A 90 -7.81 -0.41 11.87
CA GLN A 90 -7.03 -0.20 10.64
C GLN A 90 -5.51 -0.36 10.85
N VAL A 91 -4.99 0.11 11.98
CA VAL A 91 -3.56 0.01 12.32
C VAL A 91 -3.11 -1.44 12.46
N VAL A 92 -3.94 -2.30 13.07
CA VAL A 92 -3.65 -3.73 13.22
C VAL A 92 -3.60 -4.43 11.87
N LEU A 93 -4.56 -4.13 10.99
CA LEU A 93 -4.61 -4.69 9.64
C LEU A 93 -3.43 -4.26 8.78
N LEU A 94 -3.06 -2.97 8.82
CA LEU A 94 -1.90 -2.45 8.10
C LEU A 94 -0.64 -3.18 8.53
N ARG A 95 -0.42 -3.32 9.84
CA ARG A 95 0.73 -4.03 10.38
C ARG A 95 0.78 -5.49 9.94
N LEU A 96 -0.34 -6.19 10.00
CA LEU A 96 -0.43 -7.60 9.57
C LEU A 96 -0.13 -7.78 8.08
N LEU A 97 -0.65 -6.88 7.25
CA LEU A 97 -0.41 -6.90 5.81
C LEU A 97 1.03 -6.51 5.47
N ASP A 98 1.61 -5.56 6.20
CA ASP A 98 3.00 -5.14 6.03
C ASP A 98 3.98 -6.25 6.45
N GLU A 99 3.74 -6.91 7.59
CA GLU A 99 4.52 -8.06 8.03
C GLU A 99 4.43 -9.27 7.07
N ALA A 100 3.33 -9.39 6.33
CA ALA A 100 3.14 -10.42 5.30
C ALA A 100 3.57 -9.94 3.90
N ALA A 101 4.05 -8.71 3.79
CA ALA A 101 4.39 -8.07 2.54
C ALA A 101 5.69 -8.64 1.95
N SER A 102 5.59 -9.79 1.30
CA SER A 102 6.64 -10.37 0.45
C SER A 102 6.08 -10.63 -0.95
N ASP A 103 6.95 -10.79 -1.95
CA ASP A 103 6.53 -11.19 -3.30
C ASP A 103 6.03 -12.63 -3.33
N ASP A 104 6.43 -13.43 -2.32
CA ASP A 104 5.89 -14.76 -2.09
C ASP A 104 4.66 -14.71 -1.19
N VAL A 105 3.77 -15.68 -1.39
CA VAL A 105 2.58 -15.83 -0.54
C VAL A 105 3.01 -16.28 0.85
N THR A 106 2.69 -15.47 1.84
CA THR A 106 2.91 -15.76 3.26
C THR A 106 1.64 -16.39 3.84
N VAL A 107 1.80 -17.45 4.62
CA VAL A 107 0.72 -18.12 5.36
C VAL A 107 1.05 -18.08 6.84
N ARG A 108 0.11 -17.62 7.66
CA ARG A 108 0.21 -17.64 9.12
C ARG A 108 -1.03 -18.31 9.70
N ILE A 109 -0.84 -19.28 10.60
CA ILE A 109 -1.92 -20.12 11.12
C ILE A 109 -1.99 -19.97 12.64
N GLY A 110 -3.15 -19.55 13.14
CA GLY A 110 -3.39 -19.51 14.57
C GLY A 110 -2.40 -18.65 15.35
N ALA A 111 -1.64 -19.26 16.24
CA ALA A 111 -0.67 -18.59 17.11
C ALA A 111 0.54 -17.97 16.36
N GLU A 112 0.73 -18.26 15.08
CA GLU A 112 1.75 -17.59 14.25
C GLU A 112 1.40 -16.14 13.95
N ASN A 113 0.11 -15.76 14.11
CA ASN A 113 -0.30 -14.37 13.99
C ASN A 113 0.13 -13.58 15.22
N THR A 114 0.76 -12.43 14.99
CA THR A 114 1.27 -11.54 16.05
C THR A 114 0.15 -10.80 16.80
N ALA A 115 -0.93 -10.47 16.09
CA ALA A 115 -2.07 -9.77 16.67
C ALA A 115 -3.03 -10.72 17.39
N GLU A 116 -3.39 -10.39 18.62
CA GLU A 116 -4.20 -11.24 19.52
C GLU A 116 -5.55 -11.64 18.90
N GLY A 117 -6.25 -10.71 18.26
CA GLY A 117 -7.54 -10.96 17.59
C GLY A 117 -7.46 -11.97 16.44
N PHE A 118 -6.28 -12.23 15.92
CA PHE A 118 -6.05 -13.15 14.78
C PHE A 118 -5.52 -14.53 15.20
N LYS A 119 -5.26 -14.78 16.48
CA LYS A 119 -4.72 -16.06 16.97
C LYS A 119 -5.65 -17.27 16.77
N SER A 120 -6.94 -17.04 16.54
CA SER A 120 -7.91 -18.09 16.22
C SER A 120 -8.17 -18.24 14.72
N THR A 121 -7.42 -17.53 13.88
CA THR A 121 -7.62 -17.45 12.44
C THR A 121 -6.36 -17.82 11.67
N SER A 122 -6.49 -17.94 10.36
CA SER A 122 -5.36 -18.01 9.44
C SER A 122 -5.37 -16.83 8.49
N LEU A 123 -4.19 -16.32 8.17
CA LEU A 123 -3.94 -15.28 7.19
C LEU A 123 -3.14 -15.87 6.03
N VAL A 124 -3.60 -15.62 4.82
CA VAL A 124 -2.86 -15.90 3.58
C VAL A 124 -2.73 -14.59 2.84
N ALA A 125 -1.53 -14.05 2.70
CA ALA A 125 -1.30 -12.73 2.13
C ALA A 125 -0.10 -12.71 1.18
N THR A 126 -0.08 -11.73 0.28
CA THR A 126 1.05 -11.45 -0.62
C THR A 126 1.08 -9.97 -0.98
N GLY A 127 2.24 -9.46 -1.33
CA GLY A 127 2.38 -8.17 -1.97
C GLY A 127 1.89 -8.18 -3.41
N TYR A 128 1.58 -7.01 -3.94
CA TYR A 128 1.43 -6.78 -5.37
C TYR A 128 2.14 -5.50 -5.78
N SER A 129 2.58 -5.45 -7.03
CA SER A 129 3.47 -4.41 -7.53
C SER A 129 2.85 -3.66 -8.70
N VAL A 130 3.28 -2.42 -8.91
CA VAL A 130 3.01 -1.61 -10.10
C VAL A 130 4.35 -1.33 -10.77
N GLY A 131 4.55 -1.88 -11.96
CA GLY A 131 5.87 -1.90 -12.58
C GLY A 131 6.87 -2.72 -11.74
N SER A 132 7.98 -2.10 -11.37
CA SER A 132 9.04 -2.71 -10.53
C SER A 132 8.86 -2.44 -9.03
N GLU A 133 7.86 -1.66 -8.63
CA GLU A 133 7.69 -1.20 -7.26
C GLU A 133 6.53 -1.90 -6.58
N ARG A 134 6.73 -2.24 -5.30
CA ARG A 134 5.63 -2.75 -4.47
C ARG A 134 4.62 -1.64 -4.23
N ALA A 135 3.37 -1.88 -4.62
CA ALA A 135 2.28 -0.93 -4.46
C ALA A 135 1.53 -1.13 -3.14
N ALA A 136 1.19 -2.37 -2.81
CA ALA A 136 0.45 -2.71 -1.59
C ALA A 136 0.46 -4.22 -1.33
N SER A 137 -0.33 -4.65 -0.35
CA SER A 137 -0.54 -6.06 -0.02
C SER A 137 -2.02 -6.40 -0.02
N LEU A 138 -2.33 -7.66 -0.31
CA LEU A 138 -3.67 -8.21 -0.20
C LEU A 138 -3.63 -9.56 0.52
N GLY A 139 -4.71 -9.90 1.19
CA GLY A 139 -4.79 -11.16 1.92
C GLY A 139 -6.21 -11.63 2.16
N VAL A 140 -6.30 -12.88 2.58
CA VAL A 140 -7.53 -13.54 3.00
C VAL A 140 -7.37 -13.99 4.44
N VAL A 141 -8.36 -13.66 5.27
CA VAL A 141 -8.48 -14.14 6.65
C VAL A 141 -9.58 -15.19 6.69
N GLY A 142 -9.30 -16.32 7.32
CA GLY A 142 -10.24 -17.41 7.45
C GLY A 142 -10.02 -18.26 8.69
N PRO A 143 -10.77 -19.36 8.88
CA PRO A 143 -10.56 -20.30 9.98
C PRO A 143 -9.19 -21.00 9.84
N THR A 144 -8.66 -21.50 10.97
CA THR A 144 -7.40 -22.27 10.97
C THR A 144 -7.49 -23.57 10.14
N ARG A 145 -8.69 -24.03 9.86
CA ARG A 145 -8.97 -25.18 8.98
C ARG A 145 -9.62 -24.69 7.71
N MET A 146 -8.81 -24.37 6.71
CA MET A 146 -9.24 -23.93 5.38
C MET A 146 -8.46 -24.67 4.28
N ASP A 147 -8.95 -24.62 3.05
CA ASP A 147 -8.25 -25.15 1.89
C ASP A 147 -7.11 -24.18 1.50
N TYR A 148 -5.93 -24.37 2.12
CA TYR A 148 -4.76 -23.54 1.87
C TYR A 148 -4.29 -23.57 0.41
N PRO A 149 -4.17 -24.75 -0.26
CA PRO A 149 -3.76 -24.78 -1.66
C PRO A 149 -4.63 -23.91 -2.55
N SER A 150 -5.95 -24.02 -2.44
CA SER A 150 -6.90 -23.23 -3.22
C SER A 150 -6.84 -21.74 -2.84
N THR A 151 -6.72 -21.42 -1.56
CA THR A 151 -6.62 -20.04 -1.07
C THR A 151 -5.33 -19.37 -1.55
N ILE A 152 -4.18 -20.05 -1.46
CA ILE A 152 -2.89 -19.56 -1.95
C ILE A 152 -2.96 -19.28 -3.46
N ALA A 153 -3.54 -20.22 -4.22
CA ALA A 153 -3.70 -20.05 -5.67
C ALA A 153 -4.58 -18.82 -6.00
N SER A 154 -5.66 -18.64 -5.26
CA SER A 154 -6.59 -17.52 -5.44
C SER A 154 -5.95 -16.17 -5.09
N VAL A 155 -5.27 -16.07 -3.94
CA VAL A 155 -4.56 -14.86 -3.50
C VAL A 155 -3.49 -14.46 -4.52
N ARG A 156 -2.71 -15.43 -5.00
CA ARG A 156 -1.69 -15.21 -6.03
C ARG A 156 -2.30 -14.78 -7.37
N ALA A 157 -3.41 -15.36 -7.76
CA ALA A 157 -4.08 -15.00 -9.00
C ALA A 157 -4.63 -13.57 -8.97
N VAL A 158 -5.26 -13.18 -7.85
CA VAL A 158 -5.79 -11.81 -7.64
C VAL A 158 -4.65 -10.79 -7.61
N ALA A 159 -3.56 -11.06 -6.89
CA ALA A 159 -2.40 -10.18 -6.82
C ALA A 159 -1.84 -9.89 -8.22
N ARG A 160 -1.63 -10.93 -9.04
CA ARG A 160 -1.18 -10.79 -10.42
C ARG A 160 -2.15 -10.00 -11.29
N TYR A 161 -3.45 -10.23 -11.11
CA TYR A 161 -4.48 -9.53 -11.86
C TYR A 161 -4.49 -8.04 -11.53
N VAL A 162 -4.42 -7.69 -10.23
CA VAL A 162 -4.37 -6.29 -9.77
C VAL A 162 -3.09 -5.61 -10.25
N SER A 163 -1.91 -6.25 -10.11
CA SER A 163 -0.64 -5.73 -10.62
C SER A 163 -0.73 -5.38 -12.10
N ARG A 164 -1.31 -6.27 -12.91
CA ARG A 164 -1.46 -6.05 -14.36
C ARG A 164 -2.34 -4.85 -14.66
N ILE A 165 -3.52 -4.76 -14.04
CA ILE A 165 -4.45 -3.64 -14.28
C ILE A 165 -3.81 -2.31 -13.92
N LEU A 166 -3.11 -2.24 -12.78
CA LEU A 166 -2.47 -1.01 -12.31
C LEU A 166 -1.25 -0.62 -13.12
N THR A 167 -0.63 -1.57 -13.84
CA THR A 167 0.52 -1.29 -14.71
C THR A 167 0.08 -0.86 -16.12
N GLU A 168 -1.07 -1.36 -16.59
CA GLU A 168 -1.59 -1.10 -17.94
C GLU A 168 -2.52 0.13 -18.02
N GLY A 169 -3.03 0.63 -16.87
CA GLY A 169 -3.93 1.80 -16.78
C GLY A 169 -3.17 3.08 -16.54
#